data_a68dbab38a8f1ac7a8b03054db1323ff
#
_entry.id   a68dbab38a8f1ac7a8b03054db1323ff
#
_cell.length_a   1.000
_cell.length_b   1.000
_cell.length_c   1.000
_cell.angle_alpha   90.00
_cell.angle_beta   90.00
_cell.angle_gamma   90.00
#
_symmetry.space_group_name_H-M   'P 1'
#
loop_
_entity.id
_entity.type
_entity.pdbx_description
1 polymer ?
#
loop_
_entity_poly.entity_id
_entity_poly.type
_entity_poly.pdbx_seq_one_letter_code
_entity_poly.pdbx_strand_id
1 'polypeptide(L)'
;MKKYGKYIAKEFKHSFGRFIAIMAIVALGVGFLIGVMQATPDMKRSMDIYYRESAIYDIDIKGTYGLTQADVDAISSLTDEDGNELVSSAMPVLSTDAIVSADGAEVVGRIVGLDFAKVRSGDYLNKFELIEGEFPDAAGEVVVERSNNYFEDIKVGEKISVVSGGQKQYGDVYAIEEFTVVGVVASPDYFFRDGREVTTIGTGVVGAVIYGQGYDSAENAGDG
;
A
#
# COMPACT_ATOMS: atom_id res chain seq x y z
N MET A 1 25.28 38.35 55.61
CA MET A 1 24.78 37.60 54.46
C MET A 1 23.39 36.94 54.64
N LYS A 2 22.96 36.51 55.81
CA LYS A 2 21.63 35.87 56.04
C LYS A 2 20.39 36.79 55.84
N LYS A 3 20.54 38.11 55.92
CA LYS A 3 19.41 39.04 55.73
C LYS A 3 19.04 39.24 54.26
N TYR A 4 20.00 39.22 53.32
CA TYR A 4 19.72 39.36 51.89
C TYR A 4 18.95 38.16 51.31
N GLY A 5 19.24 36.93 51.73
CA GLY A 5 18.52 35.74 51.30
C GLY A 5 17.03 35.74 51.68
N LYS A 6 16.72 36.27 52.89
CA LYS A 6 15.31 36.44 53.33
C LYS A 6 14.54 37.48 52.51
N TYR A 7 15.20 38.55 52.09
CA TYR A 7 14.59 39.59 51.24
C TYR A 7 14.29 39.07 49.86
N ILE A 8 15.27 38.38 49.23
CA ILE A 8 15.10 37.74 47.91
C ILE A 8 13.95 36.74 47.95
N ALA A 9 13.88 35.88 48.96
CA ALA A 9 12.81 34.89 49.09
C ALA A 9 11.41 35.53 49.27
N LYS A 10 11.34 36.67 49.97
CA LYS A 10 10.07 37.39 50.17
C LYS A 10 9.62 38.09 48.89
N GLU A 11 10.52 38.68 48.12
CA GLU A 11 10.29 39.29 46.80
C GLU A 11 9.87 38.25 45.79
N PHE A 12 10.53 37.11 45.78
CA PHE A 12 10.19 35.98 44.92
C PHE A 12 8.78 35.44 45.20
N LYS A 13 8.41 35.37 46.48
CA LYS A 13 7.05 34.92 46.86
C LYS A 13 5.95 35.92 46.43
N HIS A 14 6.27 37.21 46.40
CA HIS A 14 5.33 38.27 46.01
C HIS A 14 5.19 38.33 44.47
N SER A 15 6.22 38.00 43.71
CA SER A 15 6.26 38.04 42.26
C SER A 15 6.12 36.65 41.60
N PHE A 16 5.80 35.62 42.37
CA PHE A 16 5.76 34.22 41.92
C PHE A 16 4.86 33.98 40.71
N GLY A 17 3.68 34.61 40.67
CA GLY A 17 2.76 34.51 39.54
C GLY A 17 3.37 35.07 38.25
N ARG A 18 4.09 36.17 38.30
CA ARG A 18 4.80 36.76 37.14
C ARG A 18 5.93 35.85 36.67
N PHE A 19 6.69 35.29 37.62
CA PHE A 19 7.76 34.35 37.28
C PHE A 19 7.23 33.09 36.59
N ILE A 20 6.16 32.50 37.12
CA ILE A 20 5.51 31.34 36.52
C ILE A 20 4.97 31.68 35.13
N ALA A 21 4.34 32.83 34.93
CA ALA A 21 3.82 33.24 33.62
C ALA A 21 4.94 33.36 32.57
N ILE A 22 6.05 34.01 32.92
CA ILE A 22 7.20 34.13 32.00
C ILE A 22 7.82 32.75 31.70
N MET A 23 8.01 31.94 32.75
CA MET A 23 8.53 30.57 32.59
C MET A 23 7.63 29.72 31.69
N ALA A 24 6.30 29.81 31.86
CA ALA A 24 5.34 29.09 31.03
C ALA A 24 5.40 29.54 29.56
N ILE A 25 5.51 30.83 29.30
CA ILE A 25 5.64 31.35 27.92
C ILE A 25 6.93 30.84 27.26
N VAL A 26 8.05 30.89 27.97
CA VAL A 26 9.34 30.40 27.47
C VAL A 26 9.26 28.87 27.24
N ALA A 27 8.71 28.14 28.20
CA ALA A 27 8.58 26.68 28.10
C ALA A 27 7.67 26.29 26.91
N LEU A 28 6.57 26.99 26.69
CA LEU A 28 5.69 26.78 25.53
C LEU A 28 6.41 27.07 24.22
N GLY A 29 7.13 28.20 24.13
CA GLY A 29 7.88 28.58 22.92
C GLY A 29 8.97 27.56 22.57
N VAL A 30 9.80 27.18 23.55
CA VAL A 30 10.85 26.18 23.37
C VAL A 30 10.26 24.80 23.07
N GLY A 31 9.22 24.39 23.82
CA GLY A 31 8.56 23.10 23.61
C GLY A 31 7.93 22.98 22.22
N PHE A 32 7.26 24.04 21.76
CA PHE A 32 6.73 24.08 20.42
C PHE A 32 7.81 23.98 19.35
N LEU A 33 8.89 24.75 19.48
CA LEU A 33 10.00 24.72 18.53
C LEU A 33 10.63 23.32 18.45
N ILE A 34 10.92 22.72 19.59
CA ILE A 34 11.50 21.36 19.65
C ILE A 34 10.52 20.34 19.04
N GLY A 35 9.22 20.44 19.35
CA GLY A 35 8.21 19.55 18.78
C GLY A 35 8.14 19.61 17.27
N VAL A 36 8.16 20.81 16.69
CA VAL A 36 8.17 20.99 15.23
C VAL A 36 9.48 20.44 14.61
N MET A 37 10.61 20.70 15.23
CA MET A 37 11.90 20.19 14.73
C MET A 37 11.99 18.66 14.80
N GLN A 38 11.35 18.02 15.77
CA GLN A 38 11.36 16.56 15.92
C GLN A 38 10.37 15.86 14.96
N ALA A 39 9.34 16.53 14.50
CA ALA A 39 8.33 15.92 13.63
C ALA A 39 8.92 15.36 12.33
N THR A 40 9.83 16.07 11.69
CA THR A 40 10.44 15.62 10.41
C THR A 40 11.28 14.35 10.55
N PRO A 41 12.23 14.23 11.51
CA PRO A 41 12.97 12.99 11.67
C PRO A 41 12.09 11.81 12.10
N ASP A 42 11.05 12.04 12.90
CA ASP A 42 10.13 10.99 13.32
C ASP A 42 9.29 10.48 12.14
N MET A 43 8.81 11.39 11.29
CA MET A 43 8.12 10.99 10.06
C MET A 43 9.02 10.18 9.13
N LYS A 44 10.26 10.63 8.88
CA LYS A 44 11.21 9.87 8.06
C LYS A 44 11.46 8.47 8.62
N ARG A 45 11.68 8.36 9.92
CA ARG A 45 11.91 7.07 10.57
C ARG A 45 10.69 6.14 10.44
N SER A 46 9.48 6.67 10.63
CA SER A 46 8.25 5.90 10.47
C SER A 46 8.07 5.41 9.03
N MET A 47 8.36 6.27 8.03
CA MET A 47 8.34 5.88 6.63
C MET A 47 9.39 4.81 6.30
N ASP A 48 10.63 4.97 6.78
CA ASP A 48 11.70 3.98 6.56
C ASP A 48 11.34 2.60 7.14
N ILE A 49 10.71 2.57 8.31
CA ILE A 49 10.21 1.34 8.94
C ILE A 49 9.11 0.74 8.06
N TYR A 50 8.13 1.54 7.68
CA TYR A 50 7.01 1.10 6.84
C TYR A 50 7.48 0.51 5.50
N TYR A 51 8.40 1.18 4.79
CA TYR A 51 8.95 0.69 3.52
C TYR A 51 9.66 -0.65 3.67
N ARG A 52 10.42 -0.84 4.75
CA ARG A 52 11.11 -2.10 5.01
C ARG A 52 10.16 -3.24 5.38
N GLU A 53 9.20 -2.98 6.27
CA GLU A 53 8.24 -3.99 6.74
C GLU A 53 7.29 -4.41 5.62
N SER A 54 6.88 -3.48 4.78
CA SER A 54 6.02 -3.74 3.62
C SER A 54 6.80 -4.27 2.41
N ALA A 55 8.14 -4.34 2.46
CA ALA A 55 8.99 -4.77 1.34
C ALA A 55 8.58 -4.08 0.03
N ILE A 56 8.44 -2.74 0.07
CA ILE A 56 8.03 -1.95 -1.11
C ILE A 56 9.12 -2.07 -2.18
N TYR A 57 8.70 -2.26 -3.43
CA TYR A 57 9.62 -2.32 -4.56
C TYR A 57 10.28 -0.96 -4.82
N ASP A 58 11.50 -0.96 -5.30
CA ASP A 58 12.22 0.24 -5.73
C ASP A 58 11.92 0.60 -7.18
N ILE A 59 11.65 -0.40 -8.03
CA ILE A 59 11.45 -0.23 -9.47
C ILE A 59 10.25 -1.07 -9.93
N ASP A 60 9.33 -0.44 -10.66
CA ASP A 60 8.24 -1.09 -11.38
C ASP A 60 8.54 -1.07 -12.89
N ILE A 61 8.65 -2.25 -13.50
CA ILE A 61 9.00 -2.41 -14.92
C ILE A 61 7.77 -2.89 -15.67
N LYS A 62 7.31 -2.08 -16.62
CA LYS A 62 6.15 -2.40 -17.48
C LYS A 62 6.57 -2.56 -18.93
N GLY A 63 6.30 -3.71 -19.50
CA GLY A 63 6.49 -3.97 -20.92
C GLY A 63 5.22 -3.64 -21.73
N THR A 64 5.35 -2.96 -22.87
CA THR A 64 4.20 -2.63 -23.76
C THR A 64 3.46 -3.88 -24.25
N TYR A 65 4.17 -4.99 -24.40
CA TYR A 65 3.63 -6.29 -24.85
C TYR A 65 3.60 -7.33 -23.72
N GLY A 66 3.79 -6.91 -22.47
CA GLY A 66 4.02 -7.77 -21.32
C GLY A 66 5.50 -8.13 -21.16
N LEU A 67 5.79 -8.86 -20.11
CA LEU A 67 7.10 -9.42 -19.79
C LEU A 67 6.97 -10.93 -19.70
N THR A 68 8.00 -11.64 -20.15
CA THR A 68 8.08 -13.10 -20.07
C THR A 68 8.84 -13.55 -18.83
N GLN A 69 8.76 -14.84 -18.49
CA GLN A 69 9.56 -15.39 -17.41
C GLN A 69 11.08 -15.21 -17.67
N ALA A 70 11.51 -15.30 -18.92
CA ALA A 70 12.91 -15.07 -19.29
C ALA A 70 13.38 -13.63 -18.98
N ASP A 71 12.47 -12.63 -19.11
CA ASP A 71 12.78 -11.25 -18.72
C ASP A 71 12.93 -11.11 -17.21
N VAL A 72 12.09 -11.77 -16.43
CA VAL A 72 12.16 -11.80 -14.96
C VAL A 72 13.47 -12.46 -14.51
N ASP A 73 13.84 -13.58 -15.13
CA ASP A 73 15.08 -14.30 -14.82
C ASP A 73 16.32 -13.47 -15.20
N ALA A 74 16.27 -12.77 -16.34
CA ALA A 74 17.34 -11.86 -16.76
C ALA A 74 17.50 -10.69 -15.78
N ILE A 75 16.39 -10.08 -15.33
CA ILE A 75 16.42 -9.00 -14.34
C ILE A 75 16.98 -9.49 -13.02
N SER A 76 16.53 -10.66 -12.56
CA SER A 76 16.98 -11.25 -11.28
C SER A 76 18.47 -11.61 -11.28
N SER A 77 19.05 -11.86 -12.44
CA SER A 77 20.46 -12.23 -12.61
C SER A 77 21.40 -11.05 -12.86
N LEU A 78 20.91 -9.81 -12.80
CA LEU A 78 21.74 -8.62 -13.02
C LEU A 78 22.81 -8.47 -11.94
N THR A 79 24.05 -8.25 -12.40
CA THR A 79 25.19 -8.01 -11.53
C THR A 79 25.93 -6.73 -11.93
N ASP A 80 26.66 -6.15 -10.98
CA ASP A 80 27.54 -5.02 -11.24
C ASP A 80 28.86 -5.49 -11.91
N GLU A 81 29.78 -4.54 -12.19
CA GLU A 81 31.09 -4.80 -12.78
C GLU A 81 31.97 -5.69 -11.87
N ASP A 82 31.72 -5.72 -10.58
CA ASP A 82 32.44 -6.51 -9.57
C ASP A 82 31.80 -7.88 -9.34
N GLY A 83 30.65 -8.18 -9.98
CA GLY A 83 29.93 -9.45 -9.86
C GLY A 83 28.97 -9.52 -8.68
N ASN A 84 28.67 -8.40 -8.01
CA ASN A 84 27.68 -8.38 -6.94
C ASN A 84 26.27 -8.31 -7.53
N GLU A 85 25.33 -9.01 -6.91
CA GLU A 85 23.91 -8.98 -7.29
C GLU A 85 23.32 -7.56 -7.11
N LEU A 86 22.71 -7.04 -8.18
CA LEU A 86 22.03 -5.73 -8.18
C LEU A 86 20.57 -5.83 -7.78
N VAL A 87 19.95 -7.00 -7.96
CA VAL A 87 18.53 -7.24 -7.69
C VAL A 87 18.40 -8.25 -6.58
N SER A 88 17.87 -7.84 -5.45
CA SER A 88 17.65 -8.73 -4.31
C SER A 88 16.41 -9.62 -4.46
N SER A 89 15.37 -9.12 -5.15
CA SER A 89 14.13 -9.84 -5.41
C SER A 89 13.41 -9.23 -6.60
N ALA A 90 12.82 -10.06 -7.44
CA ALA A 90 11.92 -9.66 -8.52
C ALA A 90 10.62 -10.47 -8.43
N MET A 91 9.48 -9.79 -8.56
CA MET A 91 8.16 -10.42 -8.50
C MET A 91 7.38 -10.11 -9.76
N PRO A 92 7.02 -11.10 -10.57
CA PRO A 92 6.11 -10.90 -11.69
C PRO A 92 4.69 -10.63 -11.18
N VAL A 93 4.00 -9.70 -11.85
CA VAL A 93 2.63 -9.30 -11.53
C VAL A 93 1.86 -9.20 -12.83
N LEU A 94 0.68 -9.82 -12.89
CA LEU A 94 -0.29 -9.61 -13.96
C LEU A 94 -1.25 -8.52 -13.53
N SER A 95 -1.48 -7.53 -14.39
CA SER A 95 -2.42 -6.45 -14.08
C SER A 95 -3.26 -6.13 -15.31
N THR A 96 -4.57 -6.06 -15.10
CA THR A 96 -5.52 -5.70 -16.16
C THR A 96 -6.65 -4.86 -15.58
N ASP A 97 -7.18 -3.94 -16.38
CA ASP A 97 -8.29 -3.09 -15.99
C ASP A 97 -9.58 -3.59 -16.64
N ALA A 98 -10.66 -3.65 -15.87
CA ALA A 98 -11.99 -4.05 -16.32
C ALA A 98 -13.07 -3.22 -15.64
N ILE A 99 -14.27 -3.17 -16.24
CA ILE A 99 -15.44 -2.69 -15.51
C ILE A 99 -15.92 -3.85 -14.64
N VAL A 100 -16.03 -3.60 -13.37
CA VAL A 100 -16.51 -4.56 -12.37
C VAL A 100 -17.76 -4.03 -11.71
N SER A 101 -18.65 -4.92 -11.33
CA SER A 101 -19.90 -4.62 -10.64
C SER A 101 -19.94 -5.35 -9.30
N ALA A 102 -20.25 -4.62 -8.24
CA ALA A 102 -20.55 -5.16 -6.93
C ALA A 102 -21.79 -4.45 -6.39
N ASP A 103 -22.76 -5.21 -5.91
CA ASP A 103 -24.05 -4.71 -5.37
C ASP A 103 -24.76 -3.69 -6.29
N GLY A 104 -24.62 -3.87 -7.63
CA GLY A 104 -25.24 -3.01 -8.63
C GLY A 104 -24.50 -1.69 -8.92
N ALA A 105 -23.39 -1.43 -8.27
CA ALA A 105 -22.50 -0.33 -8.60
C ALA A 105 -21.42 -0.80 -9.59
N GLU A 106 -21.23 -0.05 -10.68
CA GLU A 106 -20.19 -0.32 -11.67
C GLU A 106 -19.03 0.66 -11.51
N VAL A 107 -17.82 0.14 -11.53
CA VAL A 107 -16.59 0.92 -11.40
C VAL A 107 -15.47 0.29 -12.22
N VAL A 108 -14.49 1.09 -12.61
CA VAL A 108 -13.27 0.55 -13.20
C VAL A 108 -12.46 -0.12 -12.10
N GLY A 109 -12.30 -1.44 -12.19
CA GLY A 109 -11.49 -2.26 -11.30
C GLY A 109 -10.17 -2.60 -11.95
N ARG A 110 -9.08 -2.51 -11.22
CA ARG A 110 -7.79 -3.12 -11.57
C ARG A 110 -7.73 -4.48 -10.93
N ILE A 111 -7.63 -5.51 -11.76
CA ILE A 111 -7.48 -6.89 -11.33
C ILE A 111 -5.99 -7.21 -11.38
N VAL A 112 -5.43 -7.57 -10.25
CA VAL A 112 -4.01 -7.87 -10.07
C VAL A 112 -3.87 -9.34 -9.71
N GLY A 113 -3.20 -10.09 -10.57
CA GLY A 113 -2.90 -11.51 -10.36
C GLY A 113 -1.56 -11.68 -9.66
N LEU A 114 -1.57 -12.37 -8.52
CA LEU A 114 -0.40 -12.66 -7.70
C LEU A 114 -0.31 -14.17 -7.42
N ASP A 115 0.88 -14.62 -7.05
CA ASP A 115 1.09 -15.93 -6.45
C ASP A 115 0.73 -15.90 -4.96
N PHE A 116 -0.50 -16.32 -4.63
CA PHE A 116 -0.96 -16.31 -3.24
C PHE A 116 -0.29 -17.37 -2.36
N ALA A 117 0.43 -18.34 -2.91
CA ALA A 117 1.26 -19.21 -2.10
C ALA A 117 2.45 -18.42 -1.50
N LYS A 118 3.06 -17.53 -2.29
CA LYS A 118 4.10 -16.60 -1.82
C LYS A 118 3.53 -15.53 -0.87
N VAL A 119 2.34 -15.01 -1.17
CA VAL A 119 1.67 -14.04 -0.29
C VAL A 119 1.45 -14.65 1.09
N ARG A 120 0.91 -15.86 1.19
CA ARG A 120 0.69 -16.55 2.47
C ARG A 120 1.98 -16.90 3.21
N SER A 121 3.07 -17.21 2.49
CA SER A 121 4.39 -17.45 3.12
C SER A 121 5.10 -16.16 3.55
N GLY A 122 4.62 -15.00 3.11
CA GLY A 122 5.25 -13.71 3.38
C GLY A 122 6.48 -13.41 2.50
N ASP A 123 6.71 -14.23 1.46
CA ASP A 123 7.82 -14.08 0.52
C ASP A 123 7.35 -13.38 -0.76
N TYR A 124 7.02 -12.10 -0.64
CA TYR A 124 6.57 -11.28 -1.76
C TYR A 124 6.85 -9.79 -1.50
N LEU A 125 6.85 -8.99 -2.56
CA LEU A 125 7.00 -7.54 -2.51
C LEU A 125 5.63 -6.87 -2.29
N ASN A 126 5.62 -5.64 -1.76
CA ASN A 126 4.42 -4.87 -1.45
C ASN A 126 3.45 -5.61 -0.53
N LYS A 127 3.95 -5.99 0.62
CA LYS A 127 3.20 -6.80 1.59
C LYS A 127 1.94 -6.10 2.06
N PHE A 128 0.82 -6.79 1.91
CA PHE A 128 -0.48 -6.32 2.35
C PHE A 128 -0.63 -6.38 3.86
N GLU A 129 -1.33 -5.42 4.41
CA GLU A 129 -1.96 -5.55 5.73
C GLU A 129 -3.37 -6.12 5.55
N LEU A 130 -3.62 -7.34 6.04
CA LEU A 130 -4.94 -7.94 6.06
C LEU A 130 -5.78 -7.27 7.14
N ILE A 131 -6.86 -6.59 6.73
CA ILE A 131 -7.73 -5.84 7.63
C ILE A 131 -8.89 -6.71 8.12
N GLU A 132 -9.47 -7.50 7.19
CA GLU A 132 -10.62 -8.35 7.46
C GLU A 132 -10.58 -9.59 6.56
N GLY A 133 -11.10 -10.73 7.06
CA GLY A 133 -11.19 -11.97 6.31
C GLY A 133 -9.87 -12.74 6.25
N GLU A 134 -9.61 -13.36 5.10
CA GLU A 134 -8.45 -14.21 4.85
C GLU A 134 -7.88 -14.00 3.44
N PHE A 135 -6.69 -14.53 3.17
CA PHE A 135 -6.12 -14.51 1.82
C PHE A 135 -6.74 -15.60 0.95
N PRO A 136 -6.89 -15.35 -0.37
CA PRO A 136 -7.38 -16.33 -1.33
C PRO A 136 -6.63 -17.66 -1.26
N ASP A 137 -7.39 -18.76 -1.29
CA ASP A 137 -6.87 -20.13 -1.31
C ASP A 137 -7.33 -20.91 -2.56
N ALA A 138 -8.40 -20.44 -3.20
CA ALA A 138 -8.97 -21.06 -4.39
C ALA A 138 -9.10 -20.06 -5.55
N ALA A 139 -9.19 -20.61 -6.79
CA ALA A 139 -9.48 -19.81 -7.95
C ALA A 139 -10.86 -19.15 -7.83
N GLY A 140 -10.97 -17.87 -8.19
CA GLY A 140 -12.19 -17.08 -8.04
C GLY A 140 -12.34 -16.39 -6.66
N GLU A 141 -11.48 -16.69 -5.70
CA GLU A 141 -11.39 -15.92 -4.47
C GLU A 141 -10.48 -14.71 -4.65
N VAL A 142 -10.86 -13.58 -4.05
CA VAL A 142 -10.10 -12.33 -4.16
C VAL A 142 -10.09 -11.59 -2.83
N VAL A 143 -9.05 -10.78 -2.64
CA VAL A 143 -9.07 -9.71 -1.64
C VAL A 143 -9.18 -8.35 -2.33
N VAL A 144 -9.83 -7.42 -1.68
CA VAL A 144 -10.09 -6.08 -2.20
C VAL A 144 -9.31 -5.06 -1.41
N GLU A 145 -8.68 -4.13 -2.10
CA GLU A 145 -8.08 -2.97 -1.47
C GLU A 145 -9.15 -2.15 -0.76
N ARG A 146 -8.90 -1.81 0.50
CA ARG A 146 -9.77 -0.92 1.27
C ARG A 146 -9.94 0.40 0.54
N SER A 147 -10.99 0.49 -0.26
CA SER A 147 -11.37 1.68 -0.99
C SER A 147 -12.34 2.51 -0.17
N ASN A 148 -12.33 3.80 -0.43
CA ASN A 148 -13.15 4.73 0.34
C ASN A 148 -14.13 5.50 -0.50
N ASN A 149 -14.14 5.31 -1.82
CA ASN A 149 -14.94 6.18 -2.69
C ASN A 149 -16.00 5.46 -3.51
N TYR A 150 -15.83 4.15 -3.82
CA TYR A 150 -16.74 3.45 -4.71
C TYR A 150 -17.22 2.09 -4.20
N PHE A 151 -16.45 1.47 -3.30
CA PHE A 151 -16.76 0.19 -2.67
C PHE A 151 -16.61 0.29 -1.15
N GLU A 152 -17.17 1.35 -0.54
CA GLU A 152 -17.10 1.54 0.91
C GLU A 152 -17.75 0.39 1.69
N ASP A 153 -18.66 -0.33 1.04
CA ASP A 153 -19.50 -1.35 1.67
C ASP A 153 -19.20 -2.79 1.21
N ILE A 154 -18.18 -3.03 0.37
CA ILE A 154 -17.84 -4.41 0.01
C ILE A 154 -17.40 -5.18 1.25
N LYS A 155 -18.16 -6.24 1.55
CA LYS A 155 -17.95 -7.12 2.68
C LYS A 155 -17.38 -8.45 2.23
N VAL A 156 -16.66 -9.08 3.15
CA VAL A 156 -16.27 -10.47 2.98
C VAL A 156 -17.53 -11.33 2.73
N GLY A 157 -17.46 -12.15 1.69
CA GLY A 157 -18.57 -13.00 1.22
C GLY A 157 -19.37 -12.43 0.04
N GLU A 158 -19.17 -11.16 -0.30
CA GLU A 158 -19.83 -10.56 -1.48
C GLU A 158 -19.17 -10.98 -2.78
N LYS A 159 -19.94 -10.81 -3.88
CA LYS A 159 -19.50 -11.18 -5.21
C LYS A 159 -19.22 -9.95 -6.06
N ILE A 160 -18.13 -10.03 -6.80
CA ILE A 160 -17.75 -9.04 -7.81
C ILE A 160 -17.83 -9.71 -9.18
N SER A 161 -18.55 -9.11 -10.10
CA SER A 161 -18.66 -9.61 -11.47
C SER A 161 -17.92 -8.69 -12.43
N VAL A 162 -17.25 -9.26 -13.43
CA VAL A 162 -16.67 -8.51 -14.54
C VAL A 162 -17.78 -8.19 -15.53
N VAL A 163 -18.00 -6.91 -15.80
CA VAL A 163 -19.07 -6.46 -16.70
C VAL A 163 -18.52 -6.31 -18.11
N SER A 164 -19.17 -6.97 -19.08
CA SER A 164 -18.81 -6.85 -20.48
C SER A 164 -19.23 -5.48 -21.02
N GLY A 165 -18.26 -4.59 -21.25
CA GLY A 165 -18.46 -3.23 -21.77
C GLY A 165 -18.06 -3.00 -23.22
N GLY A 166 -17.84 -4.01 -24.03
CA GLY A 166 -17.32 -3.82 -25.39
C GLY A 166 -17.54 -4.98 -26.37
N GLN A 167 -17.05 -4.80 -27.60
CA GLN A 167 -17.20 -5.73 -28.71
C GLN A 167 -16.45 -7.08 -28.58
N LYS A 168 -15.68 -7.30 -27.53
CA LYS A 168 -15.03 -8.58 -27.23
C LYS A 168 -15.73 -9.26 -26.07
N GLN A 169 -16.06 -10.55 -26.24
CA GLN A 169 -16.50 -11.37 -25.11
C GLN A 169 -15.34 -11.56 -24.15
N TYR A 170 -15.56 -11.23 -22.87
CA TYR A 170 -14.50 -11.33 -21.84
C TYR A 170 -14.04 -12.76 -21.58
N GLY A 171 -14.82 -13.79 -21.91
CA GLY A 171 -14.41 -15.19 -21.84
C GLY A 171 -13.16 -15.53 -22.66
N ASP A 172 -12.77 -14.65 -23.60
CA ASP A 172 -11.51 -14.76 -24.34
C ASP A 172 -10.32 -14.13 -23.59
N VAL A 173 -10.58 -13.39 -22.49
CA VAL A 173 -9.55 -12.63 -21.74
C VAL A 173 -9.49 -13.03 -20.27
N TYR A 174 -10.64 -13.36 -19.68
CA TYR A 174 -10.77 -13.73 -18.27
C TYR A 174 -11.31 -15.15 -18.16
N ALA A 175 -10.55 -16.02 -17.52
CA ALA A 175 -11.00 -17.40 -17.24
C ALA A 175 -12.12 -17.42 -16.17
N ILE A 176 -12.24 -16.35 -15.38
CA ILE A 176 -13.23 -16.21 -14.29
C ILE A 176 -13.91 -14.85 -14.45
N GLU A 177 -15.23 -14.86 -14.52
CA GLU A 177 -16.06 -13.65 -14.65
C GLU A 177 -16.70 -13.20 -13.34
N GLU A 178 -16.75 -14.06 -12.33
CA GLU A 178 -17.31 -13.78 -11.01
C GLU A 178 -16.31 -14.14 -9.92
N PHE A 179 -16.01 -13.22 -9.04
CA PHE A 179 -15.10 -13.38 -7.92
C PHE A 179 -15.86 -13.29 -6.61
N THR A 180 -15.39 -14.04 -5.60
CA THR A 180 -15.89 -13.96 -4.23
C THR A 180 -14.86 -13.22 -3.38
N VAL A 181 -15.26 -12.18 -2.68
CA VAL A 181 -14.41 -11.44 -1.77
C VAL A 181 -14.21 -12.25 -0.50
N VAL A 182 -12.99 -12.68 -0.22
CA VAL A 182 -12.64 -13.43 1.00
C VAL A 182 -11.93 -12.57 2.02
N GLY A 183 -11.44 -11.39 1.64
CA GLY A 183 -10.80 -10.48 2.56
C GLY A 183 -10.66 -9.06 2.04
N VAL A 184 -10.34 -8.16 2.96
CA VAL A 184 -10.06 -6.74 2.69
C VAL A 184 -8.63 -6.46 3.14
N VAL A 185 -7.85 -5.81 2.27
CA VAL A 185 -6.43 -5.52 2.51
C VAL A 185 -6.14 -4.04 2.40
N ALA A 186 -5.05 -3.59 3.02
CA ALA A 186 -4.40 -2.32 2.71
C ALA A 186 -3.08 -2.61 2.01
N SER A 187 -2.95 -2.09 0.79
CA SER A 187 -1.75 -2.23 -0.03
C SER A 187 -0.86 -1.00 0.12
N PRO A 188 0.46 -1.17 0.23
CA PRO A 188 1.39 -0.04 0.23
C PRO A 188 1.45 0.69 -1.11
N ASP A 189 1.02 0.10 -2.23
CA ASP A 189 0.94 0.74 -3.54
C ASP A 189 -0.06 1.90 -3.57
N TYR A 190 -1.06 1.87 -2.71
CA TYR A 190 -2.16 2.84 -2.67
C TYR A 190 -2.18 3.64 -1.37
N PHE A 191 -1.02 4.10 -0.94
CA PHE A 191 -0.85 4.90 0.28
C PHE A 191 -1.67 6.20 0.25
N PHE A 192 -1.85 6.79 -0.94
CA PHE A 192 -2.69 7.96 -1.13
C PHE A 192 -4.04 7.58 -1.74
N ARG A 193 -5.11 8.07 -1.16
CA ARG A 193 -6.49 7.86 -1.62
C ARG A 193 -6.79 8.54 -2.96
N ASP A 194 -6.19 9.70 -3.18
CA ASP A 194 -6.39 10.49 -4.39
C ASP A 194 -5.24 10.22 -5.37
N GLY A 195 -5.59 9.92 -6.63
CA GLY A 195 -4.60 9.74 -7.67
C GLY A 195 -4.21 8.28 -7.93
N ARG A 196 -5.15 7.33 -7.74
CA ARG A 196 -5.01 5.99 -8.31
C ARG A 196 -4.71 6.12 -9.78
N GLU A 197 -3.97 5.16 -10.30
CA GLU A 197 -3.49 5.17 -11.68
C GLU A 197 -4.63 5.45 -12.68
N VAL A 198 -4.30 6.15 -13.75
CA VAL A 198 -5.20 6.39 -14.86
C VAL A 198 -5.34 5.13 -15.71
N THR A 199 -6.49 4.97 -16.34
CA THR A 199 -6.79 3.87 -17.25
C THR A 199 -7.40 4.42 -18.53
N THR A 200 -7.39 3.62 -19.59
CA THR A 200 -8.06 3.95 -20.85
C THR A 200 -9.52 3.47 -20.90
N ILE A 201 -10.00 2.83 -19.82
CA ILE A 201 -11.33 2.22 -19.73
C ILE A 201 -12.26 3.09 -18.89
N GLY A 202 -13.53 3.11 -19.25
CA GLY A 202 -14.62 3.72 -18.48
C GLY A 202 -14.37 5.19 -18.13
N THR A 203 -14.31 5.50 -16.85
CA THR A 203 -14.14 6.89 -16.35
C THR A 203 -12.71 7.43 -16.48
N GLY A 204 -11.75 6.61 -16.93
CA GLY A 204 -10.35 6.98 -17.02
C GLY A 204 -9.60 6.93 -15.68
N VAL A 205 -10.24 6.52 -14.60
CA VAL A 205 -9.66 6.41 -13.25
C VAL A 205 -9.99 5.05 -12.66
N VAL A 206 -8.99 4.38 -12.08
CA VAL A 206 -9.18 3.13 -11.34
C VAL A 206 -9.90 3.44 -10.03
N GLY A 207 -11.08 2.87 -9.85
CA GLY A 207 -11.92 3.06 -8.67
C GLY A 207 -11.73 1.97 -7.61
N ALA A 208 -11.39 0.74 -8.03
CA ALA A 208 -11.16 -0.38 -7.13
C ALA A 208 -9.91 -1.16 -7.54
N VAL A 209 -9.27 -1.82 -6.58
CA VAL A 209 -8.17 -2.75 -6.83
C VAL A 209 -8.50 -4.08 -6.19
N ILE A 210 -8.35 -5.13 -6.98
CA ILE A 210 -8.77 -6.48 -6.67
C ILE A 210 -7.55 -7.39 -6.86
N TYR A 211 -7.17 -8.13 -5.87
CA TYR A 211 -6.04 -9.06 -5.94
C TYR A 211 -6.55 -10.50 -5.88
N GLY A 212 -6.20 -11.28 -6.86
CA GLY A 212 -6.58 -12.68 -6.99
C GLY A 212 -5.42 -13.57 -7.40
N GLN A 213 -5.65 -14.89 -7.38
CA GLN A 213 -4.71 -15.86 -7.92
C GLN A 213 -4.63 -15.66 -9.43
N GLY A 214 -3.51 -15.25 -9.94
CA GLY A 214 -3.34 -14.98 -11.38
C GLY A 214 -1.96 -15.34 -11.92
N TYR A 215 -1.02 -15.67 -11.04
CA TYR A 215 0.32 -16.08 -11.41
C TYR A 215 0.71 -17.31 -10.60
N ASP A 216 0.84 -18.44 -11.26
CA ASP A 216 1.41 -19.65 -10.68
C ASP A 216 2.78 -19.88 -11.30
N SER A 217 3.84 -19.71 -10.52
CA SER A 217 5.21 -19.95 -10.94
C SER A 217 5.48 -21.41 -11.31
N ALA A 218 4.63 -22.34 -10.87
CA ALA A 218 4.76 -23.76 -11.19
C ALA A 218 4.16 -24.10 -12.57
N GLU A 219 3.12 -23.41 -13.01
CA GLU A 219 2.44 -23.69 -14.28
C GLU A 219 3.14 -23.05 -15.48
N ASN A 220 3.78 -21.90 -15.29
CA ASN A 220 4.51 -21.18 -16.35
C ASN A 220 5.96 -21.69 -16.57
N ALA A 221 6.44 -22.61 -15.76
CA ALA A 221 7.76 -23.23 -15.96
C ALA A 221 7.76 -24.32 -17.06
N GLY A 222 6.61 -24.60 -17.69
CA GLY A 222 6.42 -25.70 -18.63
C GLY A 222 6.26 -25.35 -20.10
N ASP A 223 6.03 -24.09 -20.48
CA ASP A 223 5.81 -23.65 -21.87
C ASP A 223 6.90 -22.65 -22.32
N GLY A 224 8.10 -23.15 -22.53
CA GLY A 224 9.22 -22.45 -23.17
C GLY A 224 9.81 -23.28 -24.29
#